data_6c24667a899fb2c34c4d82d89031e793
#
_entry.id   6c24667a899fb2c34c4d82d89031e793
#
_cell.length_a   1.000
_cell.length_b   1.000
_cell.length_c   1.000
_cell.angle_alpha   90.00
_cell.angle_beta   90.00
_cell.angle_gamma   90.00
#
_symmetry.space_group_name_H-M   'P 1'
#
loop_
_entity.id
_entity.type
_entity.pdbx_description
1 polymer ?
#
loop_
_entity_poly.entity_id
_entity_poly.type
_entity_poly.pdbx_seq_one_letter_code
_entity_poly.pdbx_strand_id
1 'polypeptide(L)'
;MKISEIFTYFTDTIFRRDINEWRNPVIRWLVQQYRLLFYTARGLLEHGTIVRSAALTFYTLMSLVPIVAVVFAVVKGFGLADGLIDNLYALFPQNPEIVDYIVTFAEKALARTQGGVVAAVALVMLFWAVIRVFGSIESAFNNIWEVKVERSVTRQYTDYIAVVMIVPVLWVVANAVGNYTQQLLGFDGSWYFDLLSRFASMFIIWVMFTILYIIIPNTKVKFKSALMAGIVAGTLFLLFQWGYIYIQRWMTSYNAIYGSFAALPLLLI
;
A
#
# COMPACT_ATOMS: atom_id res chain seq x y z
N MET A 1 9.52 31.75 33.51
CA MET A 1 8.68 30.61 33.05
C MET A 1 9.59 29.56 32.45
N LYS A 2 9.68 28.36 33.00
CA LYS A 2 10.53 27.30 32.44
C LYS A 2 9.93 26.80 31.14
N ILE A 3 10.76 26.39 30.19
CA ILE A 3 10.31 25.89 28.88
C ILE A 3 9.27 24.77 29.02
N SER A 4 9.39 23.96 30.06
CA SER A 4 8.41 22.93 30.42
C SER A 4 7.01 23.48 30.78
N GLU A 5 6.94 24.64 31.45
CA GLU A 5 5.67 25.28 31.83
C GLU A 5 4.94 25.87 30.61
N ILE A 6 5.73 26.44 29.68
CA ILE A 6 5.19 26.94 28.40
C ILE A 6 4.63 25.77 27.58
N PHE A 7 5.36 24.66 27.52
CA PHE A 7 4.94 23.47 26.77
C PHE A 7 3.67 22.86 27.37
N THR A 8 3.57 22.75 28.71
CA THR A 8 2.40 22.22 29.42
C THR A 8 1.20 23.14 29.26
N TYR A 9 1.41 24.46 29.34
CA TYR A 9 0.35 25.45 29.14
C TYR A 9 -0.20 25.42 27.69
N PHE A 10 0.68 25.36 26.70
CA PHE A 10 0.26 25.24 25.30
C PHE A 10 -0.49 23.92 25.03
N THR A 11 -0.01 22.82 25.57
CA THR A 11 -0.65 21.50 25.40
C THR A 11 -2.01 21.49 26.06
N ASP A 12 -2.13 21.93 27.33
CA ASP A 12 -3.41 21.98 28.05
C ASP A 12 -4.40 22.93 27.35
N THR A 13 -3.98 24.10 26.93
CA THR A 13 -4.86 25.08 26.27
C THR A 13 -5.32 24.56 24.91
N ILE A 14 -4.43 23.93 24.13
CA ILE A 14 -4.77 23.38 22.83
C ILE A 14 -5.73 22.20 22.94
N PHE A 15 -5.60 21.33 23.96
CA PHE A 15 -6.39 20.10 24.03
C PHE A 15 -7.68 20.24 24.85
N ARG A 16 -7.75 21.10 25.85
CA ARG A 16 -8.93 21.26 26.72
C ARG A 16 -9.94 22.28 26.18
N ARG A 17 -9.47 23.30 25.43
CA ARG A 17 -10.34 24.36 24.93
C ARG A 17 -11.24 23.87 23.82
N ASP A 18 -12.53 24.24 23.85
CA ASP A 18 -13.45 23.91 22.75
C ASP A 18 -12.95 24.56 21.43
N ILE A 19 -13.05 23.77 20.36
CA ILE A 19 -12.62 24.22 19.02
C ILE A 19 -13.42 25.44 18.55
N ASN A 20 -14.69 25.54 18.97
CA ASN A 20 -15.60 26.63 18.61
C ASN A 20 -15.26 27.95 19.31
N GLU A 21 -14.50 27.92 20.40
CA GLU A 21 -14.04 29.13 21.10
C GLU A 21 -12.95 29.89 20.37
N TRP A 22 -12.32 29.25 19.37
CA TRP A 22 -11.30 29.93 18.55
C TRP A 22 -11.97 30.81 17.50
N ARG A 23 -11.93 32.13 17.73
CA ARG A 23 -12.60 33.15 16.91
C ARG A 23 -12.04 33.25 15.48
N ASN A 24 -10.76 32.92 15.29
CA ASN A 24 -10.09 32.97 13.99
C ASN A 24 -10.22 31.61 13.29
N PRO A 25 -10.83 31.54 12.07
CA PRO A 25 -11.01 30.27 11.34
C PRO A 25 -9.69 29.59 10.96
N VAL A 26 -8.63 30.35 10.70
CA VAL A 26 -7.30 29.81 10.36
C VAL A 26 -6.69 29.13 11.59
N ILE A 27 -6.74 29.79 12.75
CA ILE A 27 -6.23 29.20 14.00
C ILE A 27 -7.04 27.97 14.37
N ARG A 28 -8.35 27.99 14.22
CA ARG A 28 -9.23 26.84 14.44
C ARG A 28 -8.78 25.67 13.58
N TRP A 29 -8.56 25.89 12.28
CA TRP A 29 -8.11 24.84 11.36
C TRP A 29 -6.74 24.28 11.75
N LEU A 30 -5.76 25.16 12.07
CA LEU A 30 -4.44 24.74 12.53
C LEU A 30 -4.49 23.90 13.80
N VAL A 31 -5.29 24.29 14.79
CA VAL A 31 -5.48 23.56 16.04
C VAL A 31 -6.13 22.20 15.77
N GLN A 32 -7.10 22.11 14.84
CA GLN A 32 -7.68 20.85 14.44
C GLN A 32 -6.65 19.91 13.81
N GLN A 33 -5.81 20.42 12.89
CA GLN A 33 -4.75 19.61 12.27
C GLN A 33 -3.71 19.14 13.29
N TYR A 34 -3.30 20.04 14.20
CA TYR A 34 -2.36 19.69 15.27
C TYR A 34 -2.93 18.61 16.20
N ARG A 35 -4.19 18.76 16.66
CA ARG A 35 -4.88 17.73 17.46
C ARG A 35 -4.95 16.40 16.72
N LEU A 36 -5.32 16.43 15.44
CA LEU A 36 -5.40 15.24 14.60
C LEU A 36 -4.05 14.52 14.53
N LEU A 37 -2.97 15.25 14.22
CA LEU A 37 -1.63 14.69 14.16
C LEU A 37 -1.18 14.12 15.51
N PHE A 38 -1.43 14.84 16.60
CA PHE A 38 -1.07 14.39 17.95
C PHE A 38 -1.81 13.11 18.34
N TYR A 39 -3.14 13.07 18.16
CA TYR A 39 -3.92 11.86 18.45
C TYR A 39 -3.55 10.69 17.56
N THR A 40 -3.22 10.95 16.29
CA THR A 40 -2.72 9.92 15.39
C THR A 40 -1.37 9.36 15.88
N ALA A 41 -0.41 10.23 16.20
CA ALA A 41 0.88 9.81 16.71
C ALA A 41 0.77 9.04 18.04
N ARG A 42 -0.08 9.53 18.94
CA ARG A 42 -0.37 8.86 20.21
C ARG A 42 -1.03 7.49 19.99
N GLY A 43 -2.03 7.42 19.12
CA GLY A 43 -2.70 6.17 18.77
C GLY A 43 -1.74 5.13 18.18
N LEU A 44 -0.78 5.55 17.36
CA LEU A 44 0.27 4.66 16.83
C LEU A 44 1.09 3.99 17.95
N LEU A 45 1.37 4.72 19.03
CA LEU A 45 2.12 4.20 20.17
C LEU A 45 1.24 3.34 21.10
N GLU A 46 0.04 3.81 21.43
CA GLU A 46 -0.86 3.14 22.38
C GLU A 46 -1.42 1.81 21.83
N HIS A 47 -1.72 1.73 20.53
CA HIS A 47 -2.24 0.50 19.91
C HIS A 47 -1.16 -0.51 19.51
N GLY A 48 0.11 -0.28 19.87
CA GLY A 48 1.21 -1.17 19.53
C GLY A 48 1.42 -1.34 18.02
N THR A 49 1.10 -0.32 17.24
CA THR A 49 1.13 -0.35 15.77
C THR A 49 2.51 -0.70 15.24
N ILE A 50 3.57 -0.25 15.90
CA ILE A 50 4.97 -0.57 15.51
C ILE A 50 5.22 -2.08 15.57
N VAL A 51 4.82 -2.75 16.66
CA VAL A 51 4.99 -4.20 16.81
C VAL A 51 4.15 -4.96 15.79
N ARG A 52 2.92 -4.50 15.54
CA ARG A 52 2.04 -5.09 14.52
C ARG A 52 2.59 -4.89 13.11
N SER A 53 3.17 -3.73 12.82
CA SER A 53 3.82 -3.47 11.53
C SER A 53 5.02 -4.38 11.33
N ALA A 54 5.85 -4.60 12.37
CA ALA A 54 6.97 -5.54 12.29
C ALA A 54 6.50 -6.98 12.04
N ALA A 55 5.45 -7.43 12.74
CA ALA A 55 4.85 -8.74 12.51
C ALA A 55 4.26 -8.85 11.10
N LEU A 56 3.56 -7.81 10.62
CA LEU A 56 3.01 -7.75 9.27
C LEU A 56 4.13 -7.83 8.23
N THR A 57 5.23 -7.09 8.42
CA THR A 57 6.42 -7.14 7.56
C THR A 57 6.98 -8.57 7.48
N PHE A 58 7.10 -9.26 8.61
CA PHE A 58 7.55 -10.65 8.63
C PHE A 58 6.60 -11.58 7.85
N TYR A 59 5.28 -11.48 8.07
CA TYR A 59 4.30 -12.28 7.34
C TYR A 59 4.30 -11.94 5.85
N THR A 60 4.47 -10.67 5.49
CA THR A 60 4.57 -10.24 4.08
C THR A 60 5.80 -10.85 3.42
N LEU A 61 6.97 -10.85 4.09
CA LEU A 61 8.17 -11.51 3.59
C LEU A 61 7.95 -13.00 3.32
N MET A 62 7.39 -13.71 4.30
CA MET A 62 7.14 -15.14 4.16
C MET A 62 6.13 -15.45 3.05
N SER A 63 5.20 -14.53 2.81
CA SER A 63 4.14 -14.69 1.82
C SER A 63 4.45 -14.01 0.49
N LEU A 64 5.61 -13.36 0.34
CA LEU A 64 5.99 -12.64 -0.87
C LEU A 64 5.90 -13.55 -2.10
N VAL A 65 6.47 -14.74 -1.99
CA VAL A 65 6.50 -15.75 -3.05
C VAL A 65 5.07 -16.16 -3.47
N PRO A 66 4.19 -16.60 -2.56
CA PRO A 66 2.78 -16.85 -2.86
C PRO A 66 2.04 -15.63 -3.43
N ILE A 67 2.23 -14.44 -2.86
CA ILE A 67 1.56 -13.22 -3.30
C ILE A 67 1.92 -12.89 -4.75
N VAL A 68 3.21 -12.92 -5.08
CA VAL A 68 3.69 -12.67 -6.44
C VAL A 68 3.03 -13.62 -7.43
N ALA A 69 2.97 -14.92 -7.13
CA ALA A 69 2.34 -15.91 -8.00
C ALA A 69 0.84 -15.64 -8.21
N VAL A 70 0.11 -15.26 -7.13
CA VAL A 70 -1.33 -14.92 -7.24
C VAL A 70 -1.53 -13.63 -8.03
N VAL A 71 -0.73 -12.59 -7.77
CA VAL A 71 -0.80 -11.32 -8.52
C VAL A 71 -0.57 -11.57 -10.01
N PHE A 72 0.45 -12.35 -10.36
CA PHE A 72 0.70 -12.73 -11.76
C PHE A 72 -0.46 -13.52 -12.37
N ALA A 73 -1.04 -14.47 -11.63
CA ALA A 73 -2.20 -15.24 -12.09
C ALA A 73 -3.40 -14.34 -12.40
N VAL A 74 -3.70 -13.41 -11.49
CA VAL A 74 -4.80 -12.45 -11.64
C VAL A 74 -4.56 -11.54 -12.86
N VAL A 75 -3.42 -10.88 -12.90
CA VAL A 75 -3.08 -9.91 -13.95
C VAL A 75 -3.01 -10.58 -15.33
N LYS A 76 -2.46 -11.82 -15.40
CA LYS A 76 -2.45 -12.63 -16.60
C LYS A 76 -3.87 -13.03 -17.04
N GLY A 77 -4.74 -13.34 -16.09
CA GLY A 77 -6.15 -13.65 -16.37
C GLY A 77 -6.91 -12.48 -17.00
N PHE A 78 -6.51 -11.23 -16.70
CA PHE A 78 -7.04 -10.01 -17.33
C PHE A 78 -6.28 -9.58 -18.60
N GLY A 79 -5.26 -10.31 -19.04
CA GLY A 79 -4.45 -9.94 -20.21
C GLY A 79 -3.51 -8.76 -19.99
N LEU A 80 -3.18 -8.43 -18.73
CA LEU A 80 -2.39 -7.26 -18.34
C LEU A 80 -0.96 -7.65 -17.88
N ALA A 81 -0.50 -8.87 -18.21
CA ALA A 81 0.79 -9.39 -17.73
C ALA A 81 1.98 -8.53 -18.19
N ASP A 82 1.99 -8.10 -19.45
CA ASP A 82 3.05 -7.27 -20.01
C ASP A 82 3.16 -5.94 -19.27
N GLY A 83 2.03 -5.28 -18.99
CA GLY A 83 1.98 -4.05 -18.20
C GLY A 83 2.50 -4.22 -16.77
N LEU A 84 2.28 -5.38 -16.13
CA LEU A 84 2.87 -5.68 -14.82
C LEU A 84 4.39 -5.82 -14.92
N ILE A 85 4.87 -6.55 -15.92
CA ILE A 85 6.30 -6.78 -16.14
C ILE A 85 7.00 -5.45 -16.43
N ASP A 86 6.48 -4.63 -17.31
CA ASP A 86 7.01 -3.30 -17.63
C ASP A 86 7.10 -2.41 -16.38
N ASN A 87 6.06 -2.43 -15.54
CA ASN A 87 6.06 -1.69 -14.29
C ASN A 87 7.11 -2.21 -13.29
N LEU A 88 7.33 -3.52 -13.22
CA LEU A 88 8.38 -4.09 -12.39
C LEU A 88 9.76 -3.65 -12.87
N TYR A 89 10.04 -3.65 -14.17
CA TYR A 89 11.30 -3.12 -14.69
C TYR A 89 11.46 -1.62 -14.41
N ALA A 90 10.39 -0.84 -14.50
CA ALA A 90 10.41 0.58 -14.16
C ALA A 90 10.67 0.85 -12.67
N LEU A 91 10.21 -0.04 -11.77
CA LEU A 91 10.45 0.03 -10.33
C LEU A 91 11.88 -0.39 -9.95
N PHE A 92 12.47 -1.33 -10.69
CA PHE A 92 13.79 -1.87 -10.41
C PHE A 92 14.80 -1.64 -11.58
N PRO A 93 14.99 -0.39 -12.04
CA PRO A 93 15.78 -0.11 -13.24
C PRO A 93 17.27 -0.49 -13.09
N GLN A 94 17.76 -0.54 -11.85
CA GLN A 94 19.15 -0.87 -11.53
C GLN A 94 19.38 -2.36 -11.25
N ASN A 95 18.30 -3.14 -11.13
CA ASN A 95 18.37 -4.55 -10.76
C ASN A 95 17.41 -5.39 -11.63
N PRO A 96 17.57 -5.41 -12.96
CA PRO A 96 16.69 -6.15 -13.86
C PRO A 96 16.68 -7.65 -13.54
N GLU A 97 17.78 -8.21 -13.04
CA GLU A 97 17.90 -9.61 -12.62
C GLU A 97 16.88 -9.99 -11.52
N ILE A 98 16.52 -9.06 -10.65
CA ILE A 98 15.48 -9.30 -9.64
C ILE A 98 14.12 -9.46 -10.31
N VAL A 99 13.82 -8.63 -11.31
CA VAL A 99 12.58 -8.72 -12.09
C VAL A 99 12.53 -10.04 -12.84
N ASP A 100 13.61 -10.42 -13.53
CA ASP A 100 13.74 -11.71 -14.23
C ASP A 100 13.50 -12.88 -13.27
N TYR A 101 14.05 -12.81 -12.08
CA TYR A 101 13.86 -13.83 -11.06
C TYR A 101 12.40 -13.92 -10.61
N ILE A 102 11.75 -12.78 -10.33
CA ILE A 102 10.34 -12.69 -9.93
C ILE A 102 9.44 -13.25 -11.03
N VAL A 103 9.63 -12.81 -12.28
CA VAL A 103 8.85 -13.24 -13.44
C VAL A 103 9.02 -14.74 -13.68
N THR A 104 10.25 -15.20 -13.77
CA THR A 104 10.56 -16.64 -13.96
C THR A 104 9.99 -17.50 -12.84
N PHE A 105 10.07 -17.02 -11.60
CA PHE A 105 9.48 -17.71 -10.44
C PHE A 105 7.96 -17.80 -10.56
N ALA A 106 7.30 -16.68 -10.86
CA ALA A 106 5.84 -16.62 -11.01
C ALA A 106 5.37 -17.53 -12.15
N GLU A 107 6.04 -17.50 -13.29
CA GLU A 107 5.74 -18.37 -14.43
C GLU A 107 5.93 -19.86 -14.10
N LYS A 108 7.03 -20.23 -13.43
CA LYS A 108 7.26 -21.60 -12.98
C LYS A 108 6.24 -22.06 -11.95
N ALA A 109 5.86 -21.18 -11.02
CA ALA A 109 4.82 -21.47 -10.03
C ALA A 109 3.46 -21.75 -10.72
N LEU A 110 3.09 -20.91 -11.69
CA LEU A 110 1.87 -21.09 -12.49
C LEU A 110 1.94 -22.32 -13.40
N ALA A 111 3.05 -22.60 -14.05
CA ALA A 111 3.23 -23.77 -14.91
C ALA A 111 3.13 -25.08 -14.13
N ARG A 112 3.65 -25.13 -12.90
CA ARG A 112 3.56 -26.30 -12.00
C ARG A 112 2.14 -26.57 -11.52
N THR A 113 1.23 -25.59 -11.61
CA THR A 113 -0.18 -25.75 -11.24
C THR A 113 -1.03 -26.38 -12.36
N GLN A 114 -0.45 -26.70 -13.52
CA GLN A 114 -1.19 -27.23 -14.68
C GLN A 114 -1.49 -28.75 -14.61
N GLY A 115 -1.22 -29.46 -13.51
CA GLY A 115 -1.57 -30.88 -13.45
C GLY A 115 -1.36 -31.57 -12.12
N GLY A 116 -2.38 -32.34 -11.70
CA GLY A 116 -2.31 -33.31 -10.61
C GLY A 116 -2.58 -32.77 -9.19
N VAL A 117 -2.60 -33.70 -8.24
CA VAL A 117 -2.90 -33.44 -6.81
C VAL A 117 -1.89 -32.47 -6.18
N VAL A 118 -0.62 -32.54 -6.58
CA VAL A 118 0.45 -31.67 -6.06
C VAL A 118 0.18 -30.20 -6.42
N ALA A 119 -0.30 -29.96 -7.64
CA ALA A 119 -0.68 -28.63 -8.08
C ALA A 119 -1.87 -28.07 -7.30
N ALA A 120 -2.88 -28.88 -7.04
CA ALA A 120 -4.03 -28.48 -6.22
C ALA A 120 -3.61 -28.14 -4.79
N VAL A 121 -2.74 -28.93 -4.17
CA VAL A 121 -2.20 -28.67 -2.83
C VAL A 121 -1.38 -27.38 -2.81
N ALA A 122 -0.52 -27.15 -3.83
CA ALA A 122 0.26 -25.92 -3.94
C ALA A 122 -0.63 -24.66 -4.08
N LEU A 123 -1.69 -24.75 -4.90
CA LEU A 123 -2.71 -23.70 -5.04
C LEU A 123 -3.40 -23.39 -3.70
N VAL A 124 -3.85 -24.42 -2.99
CA VAL A 124 -4.49 -24.24 -1.68
C VAL A 124 -3.53 -23.59 -0.67
N MET A 125 -2.26 -24.03 -0.62
CA MET A 125 -1.26 -23.41 0.25
C MET A 125 -0.99 -21.95 -0.11
N LEU A 126 -0.98 -21.63 -1.40
CA LEU A 126 -0.77 -20.29 -1.93
C LEU A 126 -1.93 -19.37 -1.52
N PHE A 127 -3.17 -19.80 -1.74
CA PHE A 127 -4.35 -19.07 -1.28
C PHE A 127 -4.38 -18.92 0.24
N TRP A 128 -4.04 -19.97 0.99
CA TRP A 128 -3.97 -19.91 2.44
C TRP A 128 -2.95 -18.89 2.95
N ALA A 129 -1.77 -18.81 2.32
CA ALA A 129 -0.75 -17.81 2.66
C ALA A 129 -1.24 -16.39 2.43
N VAL A 130 -1.88 -16.12 1.27
CA VAL A 130 -2.47 -14.83 0.96
C VAL A 130 -3.56 -14.45 1.98
N ILE A 131 -4.44 -15.37 2.32
CA ILE A 131 -5.49 -15.17 3.33
C ILE A 131 -4.88 -14.83 4.69
N ARG A 132 -3.77 -15.45 5.08
CA ARG A 132 -3.06 -15.14 6.33
C ARG A 132 -2.54 -13.71 6.37
N VAL A 133 -1.98 -13.22 5.26
CA VAL A 133 -1.53 -11.81 5.16
C VAL A 133 -2.72 -10.86 5.30
N PHE A 134 -3.79 -11.08 4.54
CA PHE A 134 -5.00 -10.25 4.65
C PHE A 134 -5.62 -10.30 6.04
N GLY A 135 -5.65 -11.47 6.69
CA GLY A 135 -6.10 -11.61 8.07
C GLY A 135 -5.26 -10.80 9.05
N SER A 136 -3.96 -10.73 8.85
CA SER A 136 -3.06 -9.89 9.65
C SER A 136 -3.32 -8.39 9.43
N ILE A 137 -3.55 -7.98 8.17
CA ILE A 137 -3.91 -6.60 7.83
C ILE A 137 -5.27 -6.26 8.45
N GLU A 138 -6.28 -7.09 8.26
CA GLU A 138 -7.60 -6.89 8.87
C GLU A 138 -7.52 -6.79 10.39
N SER A 139 -6.76 -7.66 11.05
CA SER A 139 -6.56 -7.63 12.49
C SER A 139 -5.93 -6.30 12.94
N ALA A 140 -4.97 -5.76 12.19
CA ALA A 140 -4.38 -4.46 12.47
C ALA A 140 -5.42 -3.33 12.36
N PHE A 141 -6.22 -3.32 11.29
CA PHE A 141 -7.31 -2.35 11.11
C PHE A 141 -8.38 -2.48 12.19
N ASN A 142 -8.85 -3.70 12.45
CA ASN A 142 -9.88 -3.95 13.45
C ASN A 142 -9.44 -3.51 14.85
N ASN A 143 -8.15 -3.65 15.16
CA ASN A 143 -7.60 -3.16 16.42
C ASN A 143 -7.60 -1.61 16.49
N ILE A 144 -7.21 -0.93 15.41
CA ILE A 144 -7.23 0.54 15.35
C ILE A 144 -8.66 1.09 15.45
N TRP A 145 -9.63 0.38 14.84
CA TRP A 145 -11.04 0.74 14.87
C TRP A 145 -11.80 0.19 16.11
N GLU A 146 -11.07 -0.46 17.04
CA GLU A 146 -11.64 -1.09 18.26
C GLU A 146 -12.84 -2.00 17.96
N VAL A 147 -12.77 -2.74 16.85
CA VAL A 147 -13.83 -3.66 16.42
C VAL A 147 -13.88 -4.86 17.36
N LYS A 148 -15.02 -5.07 18.01
CA LYS A 148 -15.22 -6.14 19.00
C LYS A 148 -15.79 -7.44 18.42
N VAL A 149 -16.36 -7.37 17.21
CA VAL A 149 -17.06 -8.50 16.59
C VAL A 149 -16.25 -9.00 15.41
N GLU A 150 -15.90 -10.28 15.41
CA GLU A 150 -15.25 -10.91 14.30
C GLU A 150 -16.19 -11.03 13.08
N ARG A 151 -15.63 -10.93 11.90
CA ARG A 151 -16.35 -11.11 10.64
C ARG A 151 -16.68 -12.59 10.44
N SER A 152 -17.83 -12.90 9.82
CA SER A 152 -18.11 -14.25 9.40
C SER A 152 -17.07 -14.74 8.38
N VAL A 153 -16.65 -15.99 8.51
CA VAL A 153 -15.60 -16.59 7.68
C VAL A 153 -15.90 -16.42 6.18
N THR A 154 -17.16 -16.70 5.77
CA THR A 154 -17.56 -16.55 4.37
C THR A 154 -17.34 -15.13 3.83
N ARG A 155 -17.74 -14.12 4.60
CA ARG A 155 -17.59 -12.72 4.20
C ARG A 155 -16.11 -12.31 4.15
N GLN A 156 -15.32 -12.80 5.10
CA GLN A 156 -13.88 -12.55 5.14
C GLN A 156 -13.19 -13.03 3.86
N TYR A 157 -13.46 -14.28 3.45
CA TYR A 157 -12.89 -14.83 2.22
C TYR A 157 -13.36 -14.08 0.97
N THR A 158 -14.65 -13.73 0.90
CA THR A 158 -15.20 -12.99 -0.26
C THR A 158 -14.53 -11.63 -0.41
N ASP A 159 -14.37 -10.89 0.70
CA ASP A 159 -13.76 -9.58 0.68
C ASP A 159 -12.26 -9.65 0.33
N TYR A 160 -11.53 -10.67 0.82
CA TYR A 160 -10.13 -10.87 0.47
C TYR A 160 -9.95 -11.23 -1.02
N ILE A 161 -10.80 -12.10 -1.56
CA ILE A 161 -10.78 -12.43 -2.99
C ILE A 161 -11.04 -11.17 -3.81
N ALA A 162 -12.02 -10.34 -3.43
CA ALA A 162 -12.30 -9.09 -4.12
C ALA A 162 -11.07 -8.14 -4.12
N VAL A 163 -10.41 -7.99 -2.98
CA VAL A 163 -9.19 -7.16 -2.88
C VAL A 163 -8.05 -7.72 -3.74
N VAL A 164 -7.79 -9.04 -3.67
CA VAL A 164 -6.76 -9.71 -4.48
C VAL A 164 -7.01 -9.58 -5.97
N MET A 165 -8.26 -9.53 -6.39
CA MET A 165 -8.62 -9.35 -7.81
C MET A 165 -8.53 -7.89 -8.26
N ILE A 166 -9.01 -6.96 -7.44
CA ILE A 166 -9.14 -5.55 -7.82
C ILE A 166 -7.81 -4.79 -7.70
N VAL A 167 -7.08 -4.98 -6.61
CA VAL A 167 -5.88 -4.16 -6.29
C VAL A 167 -4.77 -4.31 -7.33
N PRO A 168 -4.36 -5.52 -7.76
CA PRO A 168 -3.32 -5.66 -8.79
C PRO A 168 -3.72 -5.04 -10.12
N VAL A 169 -4.99 -5.20 -10.51
CA VAL A 169 -5.51 -4.62 -11.76
C VAL A 169 -5.48 -3.10 -11.70
N LEU A 170 -5.97 -2.50 -10.61
CA LEU A 170 -5.93 -1.05 -10.42
C LEU A 170 -4.50 -0.52 -10.38
N TRP A 171 -3.58 -1.27 -9.75
CA TRP A 171 -2.18 -0.87 -9.69
C TRP A 171 -1.51 -0.86 -11.07
N VAL A 172 -1.72 -1.91 -11.88
CA VAL A 172 -1.21 -1.97 -13.27
C VAL A 172 -1.83 -0.85 -14.10
N VAL A 173 -3.14 -0.65 -14.03
CA VAL A 173 -3.84 0.41 -14.77
C VAL A 173 -3.33 1.79 -14.36
N ALA A 174 -3.11 2.05 -13.06
CA ALA A 174 -2.59 3.32 -12.57
C ALA A 174 -1.22 3.65 -13.17
N ASN A 175 -0.35 2.65 -13.26
CA ASN A 175 0.99 2.84 -13.84
C ASN A 175 0.95 2.88 -15.39
N ALA A 176 0.06 2.11 -16.01
CA ALA A 176 -0.10 2.09 -17.46
C ALA A 176 -0.64 3.41 -18.03
N VAL A 177 -1.55 4.08 -17.33
CA VAL A 177 -2.14 5.36 -17.77
C VAL A 177 -1.05 6.40 -18.08
N GLY A 178 0.03 6.45 -17.28
CA GLY A 178 1.15 7.36 -17.56
C GLY A 178 1.90 7.04 -18.86
N ASN A 179 2.11 5.76 -19.12
CA ASN A 179 2.94 5.31 -20.26
C ASN A 179 2.17 5.29 -21.58
N TYR A 180 0.90 4.83 -21.54
CA TYR A 180 0.09 4.68 -22.76
C TYR A 180 -0.51 5.99 -23.27
N THR A 181 -0.70 6.99 -22.41
CA THR A 181 -1.26 8.28 -22.85
C THR A 181 -0.34 8.97 -23.86
N GLN A 182 0.97 8.86 -23.69
CA GLN A 182 1.95 9.40 -24.62
C GLN A 182 1.93 8.66 -25.97
N GLN A 183 1.79 7.33 -25.95
CA GLN A 183 1.83 6.51 -27.18
C GLN A 183 0.54 6.59 -28.01
N LEU A 184 -0.62 6.61 -27.35
CA LEU A 184 -1.93 6.53 -28.03
C LEU A 184 -2.38 7.86 -28.64
N LEU A 185 -1.97 8.99 -28.06
CA LEU A 185 -2.45 10.30 -28.50
C LEU A 185 -1.49 11.01 -29.47
N GLY A 186 -0.29 10.46 -29.71
CA GLY A 186 0.67 11.01 -30.68
C GLY A 186 1.12 12.45 -30.38
N PHE A 187 0.88 12.93 -29.17
CA PHE A 187 1.25 14.27 -28.74
C PHE A 187 2.59 14.24 -28.01
N ASP A 188 3.66 14.05 -28.77
CA ASP A 188 5.02 14.11 -28.25
C ASP A 188 5.31 15.50 -27.70
N GLY A 189 5.49 15.60 -26.39
CA GLY A 189 6.13 16.74 -25.76
C GLY A 189 5.22 17.81 -25.15
N SER A 190 3.92 17.59 -25.00
CA SER A 190 3.03 18.57 -24.38
C SER A 190 2.98 18.37 -22.86
N TRP A 191 3.56 19.31 -22.10
CA TRP A 191 3.68 19.28 -20.63
C TRP A 191 2.34 19.07 -19.88
N TYR A 192 1.22 19.51 -20.47
CA TYR A 192 -0.10 19.33 -19.85
C TYR A 192 -0.61 17.88 -19.95
N PHE A 193 -0.22 17.11 -20.96
CA PHE A 193 -0.55 15.68 -21.04
C PHE A 193 0.22 14.88 -20.01
N ASP A 194 1.50 15.19 -19.79
CA ASP A 194 2.28 14.58 -18.71
C ASP A 194 1.66 14.87 -17.35
N LEU A 195 1.22 16.09 -17.15
CA LEU A 195 0.56 16.51 -15.92
C LEU A 195 -0.75 15.76 -15.72
N LEU A 196 -1.59 15.68 -16.76
CA LEU A 196 -2.87 14.99 -16.73
C LEU A 196 -2.72 13.48 -16.44
N SER A 197 -1.76 12.81 -17.09
CA SER A 197 -1.50 11.39 -16.88
C SER A 197 -1.00 11.09 -15.47
N ARG A 198 -0.13 11.95 -14.91
CA ARG A 198 0.31 11.85 -13.52
C ARG A 198 -0.85 12.02 -12.53
N PHE A 199 -1.73 12.99 -12.75
CA PHE A 199 -2.92 13.16 -11.92
C PHE A 199 -3.89 11.99 -12.04
N ALA A 200 -4.08 11.44 -13.23
CA ALA A 200 -4.94 10.26 -13.43
C ALA A 200 -4.38 9.03 -12.69
N SER A 201 -3.09 8.77 -12.80
CA SER A 201 -2.42 7.69 -12.05
C SER A 201 -2.56 7.88 -10.54
N MET A 202 -2.30 9.10 -10.06
CA MET A 202 -2.45 9.44 -8.65
C MET A 202 -3.89 9.24 -8.17
N PHE A 203 -4.88 9.62 -8.97
CA PHE A 203 -6.29 9.43 -8.67
C PHE A 203 -6.66 7.95 -8.53
N ILE A 204 -6.16 7.09 -9.42
CA ILE A 204 -6.40 5.64 -9.35
C ILE A 204 -5.80 5.05 -8.07
N ILE A 205 -4.60 5.48 -7.67
CA ILE A 205 -3.99 5.06 -6.41
C ILE A 205 -4.82 5.51 -5.19
N TRP A 206 -5.35 6.74 -5.21
CA TRP A 206 -6.25 7.22 -4.15
C TRP A 206 -7.53 6.38 -4.06
N VAL A 207 -8.13 6.06 -5.20
CA VAL A 207 -9.31 5.17 -5.28
C VAL A 207 -8.98 3.80 -4.73
N MET A 208 -7.84 3.22 -5.11
CA MET A 208 -7.37 1.93 -4.61
C MET A 208 -7.26 1.92 -3.07
N PHE A 209 -6.57 2.90 -2.49
CA PHE A 209 -6.47 2.99 -1.03
C PHE A 209 -7.83 3.25 -0.37
N THR A 210 -8.71 4.05 -0.99
CA THR A 210 -10.06 4.29 -0.49
C THR A 210 -10.85 2.98 -0.42
N ILE A 211 -10.77 2.16 -1.46
CA ILE A 211 -11.42 0.83 -1.51
C ILE A 211 -10.87 -0.07 -0.41
N LEU A 212 -9.56 -0.10 -0.21
CA LEU A 212 -8.93 -0.88 0.86
C LEU A 212 -9.44 -0.45 2.25
N TYR A 213 -9.52 0.86 2.52
CA TYR A 213 -10.01 1.38 3.80
C TYR A 213 -11.51 1.14 4.03
N ILE A 214 -12.29 0.87 2.99
CA ILE A 214 -13.70 0.50 3.11
C ILE A 214 -13.88 -1.01 3.32
N ILE A 215 -13.11 -1.81 2.56
CA ILE A 215 -13.32 -3.27 2.51
C ILE A 215 -12.63 -3.99 3.68
N ILE A 216 -11.38 -3.60 4.01
CA ILE A 216 -10.57 -4.36 4.98
C ILE A 216 -11.14 -4.29 6.41
N PRO A 217 -11.49 -3.12 6.99
CA PRO A 217 -12.00 -3.06 8.36
C PRO A 217 -13.36 -3.73 8.48
N ASN A 218 -13.57 -4.52 9.55
CA ASN A 218 -14.88 -5.12 9.83
C ASN A 218 -15.82 -4.13 10.52
N THR A 219 -15.97 -2.93 9.96
CA THR A 219 -16.85 -1.90 10.47
C THR A 219 -17.41 -1.04 9.35
N LYS A 220 -18.47 -0.30 9.62
CA LYS A 220 -19.06 0.63 8.64
C LYS A 220 -18.25 1.91 8.56
N VAL A 221 -17.28 1.95 7.66
CA VAL A 221 -16.48 3.15 7.40
C VAL A 221 -17.28 4.14 6.57
N LYS A 222 -17.37 5.40 7.01
CA LYS A 222 -17.99 6.47 6.22
C LYS A 222 -17.13 6.76 4.98
N PHE A 223 -17.74 6.79 3.79
CA PHE A 223 -17.06 7.05 2.54
C PHE A 223 -16.16 8.29 2.58
N LYS A 224 -16.62 9.41 3.16
CA LYS A 224 -15.82 10.64 3.29
C LYS A 224 -14.54 10.43 4.10
N SER A 225 -14.61 9.65 5.18
CA SER A 225 -13.44 9.35 6.01
C SER A 225 -12.47 8.42 5.30
N ALA A 226 -12.97 7.40 4.59
CA ALA A 226 -12.17 6.50 3.79
C ALA A 226 -11.49 7.23 2.62
N LEU A 227 -12.20 8.15 1.96
CA LEU A 227 -11.66 8.96 0.88
C LEU A 227 -10.52 9.86 1.36
N MET A 228 -10.71 10.57 2.48
CA MET A 228 -9.66 11.40 3.08
C MET A 228 -8.43 10.57 3.46
N ALA A 229 -8.65 9.43 4.11
CA ALA A 229 -7.58 8.50 4.47
C ALA A 229 -6.89 7.93 3.21
N GLY A 230 -7.66 7.58 2.18
CA GLY A 230 -7.15 7.07 0.90
C GLY A 230 -6.28 8.08 0.16
N ILE A 231 -6.69 9.36 0.14
CA ILE A 231 -5.89 10.46 -0.43
C ILE A 231 -4.57 10.60 0.34
N VAL A 232 -4.62 10.67 1.66
CA VAL A 232 -3.41 10.82 2.48
C VAL A 232 -2.49 9.61 2.32
N ALA A 233 -3.00 8.40 2.46
CA ALA A 233 -2.21 7.18 2.36
C ALA A 233 -1.65 6.98 0.93
N GLY A 234 -2.46 7.19 -0.10
CA GLY A 234 -2.02 7.09 -1.49
C GLY A 234 -0.96 8.13 -1.83
N THR A 235 -1.09 9.35 -1.33
CA THR A 235 -0.05 10.39 -1.51
C THR A 235 1.25 10.01 -0.79
N LEU A 236 1.17 9.53 0.45
CA LEU A 236 2.34 9.03 1.19
C LEU A 236 2.99 7.84 0.46
N PHE A 237 2.19 6.90 -0.02
CA PHE A 237 2.68 5.77 -0.81
C PHE A 237 3.47 6.23 -2.04
N LEU A 238 2.93 7.17 -2.82
CA LEU A 238 3.62 7.72 -4.00
C LEU A 238 4.90 8.48 -3.62
N LEU A 239 4.90 9.22 -2.51
CA LEU A 239 6.09 9.89 -2.00
C LEU A 239 7.16 8.88 -1.57
N PHE A 240 6.78 7.81 -0.86
CA PHE A 240 7.70 6.74 -0.49
C PHE A 240 8.23 6.00 -1.73
N GLN A 241 7.38 5.70 -2.70
CA GLN A 241 7.78 5.08 -3.96
C GLN A 241 8.78 5.96 -4.73
N TRP A 242 8.51 7.25 -4.83
CA TRP A 242 9.41 8.20 -5.47
C TRP A 242 10.74 8.32 -4.71
N GLY A 243 10.69 8.46 -3.39
CA GLY A 243 11.86 8.50 -2.53
C GLY A 243 12.70 7.22 -2.64
N TYR A 244 12.05 6.06 -2.69
CA TYR A 244 12.70 4.77 -2.88
C TYR A 244 13.45 4.69 -4.22
N ILE A 245 12.81 5.05 -5.34
CA ILE A 245 13.45 5.10 -6.67
C ILE A 245 14.63 6.08 -6.66
N TYR A 246 14.50 7.21 -5.98
CA TYR A 246 15.58 8.18 -5.84
C TYR A 246 16.77 7.61 -5.07
N ILE A 247 16.52 6.96 -3.95
CA ILE A 247 17.55 6.32 -3.11
C ILE A 247 18.24 5.17 -3.85
N GLN A 248 17.51 4.39 -4.65
CA GLN A 248 18.08 3.31 -5.46
C GLN A 248 19.22 3.77 -6.38
N ARG A 249 19.14 5.00 -6.93
CA ARG A 249 20.20 5.56 -7.76
C ARG A 249 21.53 5.75 -7.01
N TRP A 250 21.48 5.88 -5.69
CA TRP A 250 22.64 6.04 -4.83
C TRP A 250 23.16 4.69 -4.29
N MET A 251 22.33 3.66 -4.34
CA MET A 251 22.61 2.35 -3.75
C MET A 251 23.38 1.38 -4.66
N THR A 252 23.88 1.83 -5.81
CA THR A 252 24.70 1.01 -6.71
C THR A 252 25.91 0.40 -5.96
N SER A 253 26.42 1.08 -4.94
CA SER A 253 27.47 0.58 -4.07
C SER A 253 27.01 -0.48 -3.04
N TYR A 254 25.71 -0.55 -2.75
CA TYR A 254 25.14 -1.47 -1.76
C TYR A 254 25.12 -2.91 -2.28
N ASN A 255 24.87 -3.09 -3.58
CA ASN A 255 24.93 -4.39 -4.25
C ASN A 255 26.34 -5.01 -4.18
N ALA A 256 27.38 -4.19 -4.18
CA ALA A 256 28.76 -4.67 -4.07
C ALA A 256 29.08 -5.25 -2.68
N ILE A 257 28.37 -4.80 -1.62
CA ILE A 257 28.63 -5.23 -0.24
C ILE A 257 27.69 -6.38 0.16
N TYR A 258 26.41 -6.31 -0.19
CA TYR A 258 25.37 -7.22 0.27
C TYR A 258 24.92 -8.25 -0.78
N GLY A 259 25.34 -8.11 -2.06
CA GLY A 259 24.98 -9.03 -3.14
C GLY A 259 23.46 -9.23 -3.26
N SER A 260 23.04 -10.49 -3.45
CA SER A 260 21.62 -10.85 -3.54
C SER A 260 20.78 -10.58 -2.28
N PHE A 261 21.41 -10.41 -1.11
CA PHE A 261 20.71 -10.02 0.11
C PHE A 261 20.21 -8.57 0.09
N ALA A 262 20.79 -7.71 -0.74
CA ALA A 262 20.28 -6.34 -0.91
C ALA A 262 18.86 -6.29 -1.48
N ALA A 263 18.45 -7.34 -2.19
CA ALA A 263 17.10 -7.44 -2.76
C ALA A 263 15.99 -7.54 -1.69
N LEU A 264 16.25 -8.18 -0.54
CA LEU A 264 15.24 -8.41 0.50
C LEU A 264 14.70 -7.11 1.11
N PRO A 265 15.53 -6.17 1.61
CA PRO A 265 15.03 -4.87 2.08
C PRO A 265 14.36 -4.06 0.97
N LEU A 266 14.84 -4.21 -0.28
CA LEU A 266 14.30 -3.50 -1.44
C LEU A 266 12.90 -3.97 -1.84
N LEU A 267 12.58 -5.24 -1.61
CA LEU A 267 11.26 -5.82 -1.86
C LEU A 267 10.24 -5.50 -0.74
N LEU A 268 10.70 -5.03 0.42
CA LEU A 268 9.85 -4.75 1.58
C LEU A 268 9.35 -3.31 1.67
N ILE A 269 9.95 -2.43 0.92
CA ILE A 269 9.58 -1.03 0.82
C ILE A 269 8.67 -0.82 -0.38
#